data_bc6504287a6d020b9580398abaf7d076
#
_entry.id   bc6504287a6d020b9580398abaf7d076
#
_cell.length_a   1.000
_cell.length_b   1.000
_cell.length_c   1.000
_cell.angle_alpha   90.00
_cell.angle_beta   90.00
_cell.angle_gamma   90.00
#
_symmetry.space_group_name_H-M   'P 1'
#
loop_
_entity.id
_entity.type
_entity.pdbx_description
1 polymer ?
#
loop_
_entity_poly.entity_id
_entity_poly.type
_entity_poly.pdbx_seq_one_letter_code
_entity_poly.pdbx_strand_id
1 'polypeptide(L)'
;MKTWIMPILCCLLLIAAGCGKKGDPVPQDKKNLFSWESADAALTGNGCLAISALMKGAARNVDVFSIELEPLAASADSTLPKELQTPQDTCEGCPFTPRETQELTPQQAVPTDSGTRFAFTYCPQTKAAAYRWRLVARNVFMAFPYALTPVKTVR
;
A
#
# COMPACT_ATOMS: atom_id res chain seq x y z
N MET A 1 61.03 6.45 -27.79
CA MET A 1 60.18 5.40 -27.21
C MET A 1 59.69 5.71 -25.77
N LYS A 2 59.96 6.90 -25.22
CA LYS A 2 59.61 7.25 -23.83
C LYS A 2 58.24 7.99 -23.64
N THR A 3 57.63 8.49 -24.70
CA THR A 3 56.45 9.35 -24.64
C THR A 3 55.11 8.63 -24.64
N TRP A 4 55.06 7.34 -24.97
CA TRP A 4 53.83 6.57 -25.07
C TRP A 4 53.45 5.78 -23.80
N ILE A 5 54.39 5.68 -22.86
CA ILE A 5 54.17 4.95 -21.60
C ILE A 5 53.27 5.75 -20.64
N MET A 6 53.34 7.06 -20.66
CA MET A 6 52.59 7.95 -19.77
C MET A 6 51.04 7.89 -19.98
N PRO A 7 50.52 7.92 -21.22
CA PRO A 7 49.06 7.82 -21.40
C PRO A 7 48.50 6.44 -21.04
N ILE A 8 49.27 5.36 -21.25
CA ILE A 8 48.83 4.00 -20.90
C ILE A 8 48.77 3.82 -19.38
N LEU A 9 49.72 4.39 -18.64
CA LEU A 9 49.74 4.36 -17.17
C LEU A 9 48.57 5.17 -16.58
N CYS A 10 48.20 6.31 -17.19
CA CYS A 10 47.05 7.13 -16.77
C CYS A 10 45.69 6.42 -17.00
N CYS A 11 45.53 5.71 -18.12
CA CYS A 11 44.33 4.90 -18.40
C CYS A 11 44.20 3.71 -17.44
N LEU A 12 45.30 3.06 -17.06
CA LEU A 12 45.28 1.96 -16.08
C LEU A 12 44.87 2.41 -14.69
N LEU A 13 45.28 3.60 -14.25
CA LEU A 13 44.92 4.19 -12.97
C LEU A 13 43.44 4.58 -12.91
N LEU A 14 42.82 4.99 -14.02
CA LEU A 14 41.41 5.36 -14.07
C LEU A 14 40.49 4.13 -13.98
N ILE A 15 40.93 2.96 -14.42
CA ILE A 15 40.16 1.72 -14.33
C ILE A 15 40.11 1.16 -12.89
N ALA A 16 41.15 1.42 -12.10
CA ALA A 16 41.23 0.97 -10.72
C ALA A 16 40.36 1.76 -9.74
N ALA A 17 39.89 2.96 -10.12
CA ALA A 17 39.05 3.82 -9.27
C ALA A 17 37.53 3.52 -9.39
N GLY A 18 37.13 2.61 -10.27
CA GLY A 18 35.72 2.38 -10.66
C GLY A 18 34.95 1.32 -9.86
N CYS A 19 35.55 0.62 -8.92
CA CYS A 19 34.82 -0.31 -8.05
C CYS A 19 34.22 0.44 -6.86
N GLY A 20 33.11 1.13 -7.08
CA GLY A 20 32.26 1.60 -6.01
C GLY A 20 31.87 0.41 -5.11
N LYS A 21 32.51 0.29 -3.94
CA LYS A 21 32.15 -0.68 -2.92
C LYS A 21 30.71 -0.39 -2.53
N LYS A 22 29.74 -1.16 -3.08
CA LYS A 22 28.40 -1.17 -2.50
C LYS A 22 28.57 -1.62 -1.05
N GLY A 23 28.33 -0.72 -0.11
CA GLY A 23 28.35 -1.07 1.31
C GLY A 23 27.45 -2.28 1.53
N ASP A 24 27.82 -3.13 2.49
CA ASP A 24 26.95 -4.23 2.89
C ASP A 24 25.53 -3.71 3.14
N PRO A 25 24.47 -4.44 2.72
CA PRO A 25 23.12 -4.01 2.95
C PRO A 25 22.93 -3.79 4.46
N VAL A 26 22.69 -2.54 4.84
CA VAL A 26 22.46 -2.19 6.24
C VAL A 26 21.23 -2.97 6.70
N PRO A 27 21.30 -3.77 7.79
CA PRO A 27 20.14 -4.46 8.32
C PRO A 27 19.02 -3.45 8.53
N GLN A 28 17.83 -3.75 7.98
CA GLN A 28 16.67 -2.88 8.14
C GLN A 28 16.40 -2.71 9.63
N ASP A 29 16.48 -1.50 10.14
CA ASP A 29 16.28 -1.22 11.56
C ASP A 29 14.82 -1.51 11.92
N LYS A 30 14.60 -2.58 12.69
CA LYS A 30 13.27 -3.01 13.15
C LYS A 30 12.48 -1.90 13.85
N LYS A 31 13.16 -0.89 14.40
CA LYS A 31 12.52 0.29 15.02
C LYS A 31 11.73 1.14 14.02
N ASN A 32 12.01 1.02 12.74
CA ASN A 32 11.35 1.78 11.68
C ASN A 32 10.22 1.02 11.01
N LEU A 33 10.01 -0.24 11.41
CA LEU A 33 8.92 -1.06 10.89
C LEU A 33 7.62 -0.76 11.61
N PHE A 34 6.54 -0.95 10.88
CA PHE A 34 5.18 -0.99 11.38
C PHE A 34 4.40 -2.13 10.71
N SER A 35 3.32 -2.53 11.32
CA SER A 35 2.41 -3.53 10.79
C SER A 35 0.98 -3.25 11.24
N TRP A 36 0.02 -3.66 10.43
CA TRP A 36 -1.37 -3.65 10.83
C TRP A 36 -1.63 -4.78 11.84
N GLU A 37 -2.26 -4.43 12.95
CA GLU A 37 -2.76 -5.40 13.94
C GLU A 37 -4.20 -5.79 13.65
N SER A 38 -5.02 -4.78 13.33
CA SER A 38 -6.40 -4.98 12.94
C SER A 38 -6.87 -3.85 12.03
N ALA A 39 -7.87 -4.14 11.23
CA ALA A 39 -8.60 -3.15 10.46
C ALA A 39 -10.03 -3.64 10.25
N ASP A 40 -11.01 -2.79 10.47
CA ASP A 40 -12.42 -3.09 10.29
C ASP A 40 -13.10 -1.93 9.56
N ALA A 41 -14.11 -2.25 8.76
CA ALA A 41 -14.89 -1.27 8.04
C ALA A 41 -16.39 -1.56 8.17
N ALA A 42 -17.17 -0.49 8.17
CA ALA A 42 -18.62 -0.54 8.08
C ALA A 42 -19.10 0.28 6.88
N LEU A 43 -20.08 -0.24 6.16
CA LEU A 43 -20.74 0.50 5.11
C LEU A 43 -21.76 1.45 5.75
N THR A 44 -21.65 2.73 5.43
CA THR A 44 -22.55 3.76 5.94
C THR A 44 -23.79 3.88 5.03
N GLY A 45 -24.88 4.47 5.56
CA GLY A 45 -26.13 4.60 4.81
C GLY A 45 -26.04 5.42 3.50
N ASN A 46 -24.97 6.21 3.32
CA ASN A 46 -24.69 6.93 2.08
C ASN A 46 -23.72 6.17 1.15
N GLY A 47 -23.40 4.91 1.47
CA GLY A 47 -22.54 4.05 0.67
C GLY A 47 -21.05 4.37 0.77
N CYS A 48 -20.62 5.06 1.82
CA CYS A 48 -19.21 5.25 2.14
C CYS A 48 -18.72 4.19 3.14
N LEU A 49 -17.43 3.96 3.20
CA LEU A 49 -16.77 3.08 4.17
C LEU A 49 -16.25 3.90 5.35
N ALA A 50 -16.72 3.62 6.54
CA ALA A 50 -16.11 4.09 7.79
C ALA A 50 -15.13 3.02 8.25
N ILE A 51 -13.83 3.35 8.32
CA ILE A 51 -12.75 2.39 8.56
C ILE A 51 -12.04 2.75 9.86
N SER A 52 -11.83 1.75 10.71
CA SER A 52 -11.00 1.85 11.92
C SER A 52 -9.88 0.81 11.84
N ALA A 53 -8.65 1.24 12.08
CA ALA A 53 -7.49 0.36 12.00
C ALA A 53 -6.50 0.63 13.14
N LEU A 54 -5.84 -0.43 13.62
CA LEU A 54 -4.79 -0.36 14.62
C LEU A 54 -3.46 -0.78 13.99
N MET A 55 -2.46 0.08 14.14
CA MET A 55 -1.10 -0.16 13.66
C MET A 55 -0.13 -0.25 14.83
N LYS A 56 0.69 -1.32 14.84
CA LYS A 56 1.82 -1.48 15.76
C LYS A 56 3.11 -0.97 15.15
N GLY A 57 4.04 -0.53 16.01
CA GLY A 57 5.39 -0.09 15.62
C GLY A 57 5.46 1.39 15.27
N ALA A 58 6.31 1.74 14.32
CA ALA A 58 6.66 3.13 14.01
C ALA A 58 5.63 3.80 13.08
N ALA A 59 4.39 3.97 13.53
CA ALA A 59 3.32 4.59 12.75
C ALA A 59 3.68 5.99 12.19
N ARG A 60 4.59 6.72 12.85
CA ARG A 60 5.13 8.01 12.37
C ARG A 60 5.93 7.90 11.07
N ASN A 61 6.36 6.70 10.71
CA ASN A 61 7.11 6.45 9.49
C ASN A 61 6.21 6.06 8.31
N VAL A 62 4.90 6.15 8.45
CA VAL A 62 3.99 5.99 7.32
C VAL A 62 4.07 7.22 6.45
N ASP A 63 4.36 7.02 5.17
CA ASP A 63 4.37 8.04 4.14
C ASP A 63 2.96 8.21 3.54
N VAL A 64 2.35 7.10 3.14
CA VAL A 64 1.03 7.09 2.50
C VAL A 64 0.21 5.93 3.02
N PHE A 65 -1.05 6.21 3.31
CA PHE A 65 -2.11 5.20 3.43
C PHE A 65 -2.87 5.11 2.13
N SER A 66 -3.25 3.91 1.72
CA SER A 66 -4.18 3.71 0.63
C SER A 66 -5.15 2.58 0.92
N ILE A 67 -6.30 2.63 0.28
CA ILE A 67 -7.28 1.56 0.26
C ILE A 67 -7.30 0.95 -1.13
N GLU A 68 -7.39 -0.36 -1.17
CA GLU A 68 -7.66 -1.13 -2.38
C GLU A 68 -9.02 -1.78 -2.24
N LEU A 69 -9.87 -1.61 -3.25
CA LEU A 69 -11.23 -2.11 -3.28
C LEU A 69 -11.52 -2.93 -4.53
N GLU A 70 -12.33 -3.95 -4.32
CA GLU A 70 -12.96 -4.74 -5.37
C GLU A 70 -14.46 -4.78 -5.06
N PRO A 71 -15.32 -4.14 -5.88
CA PRO A 71 -16.75 -4.22 -5.70
C PRO A 71 -17.20 -5.65 -5.96
N LEU A 72 -17.94 -6.24 -5.02
CA LEU A 72 -18.63 -7.50 -5.24
C LEU A 72 -19.93 -7.20 -6.02
N ALA A 73 -20.30 -8.10 -6.91
CA ALA A 73 -21.38 -7.93 -7.86
C ALA A 73 -22.54 -7.13 -7.26
N ALA A 74 -22.84 -5.99 -7.86
CA ALA A 74 -23.99 -5.22 -7.50
C ALA A 74 -25.21 -6.15 -7.58
N SER A 75 -26.06 -6.14 -6.55
CA SER A 75 -27.40 -6.64 -6.72
C SER A 75 -27.92 -6.07 -8.03
N ALA A 76 -28.49 -6.94 -8.86
CA ALA A 76 -28.95 -6.62 -10.20
C ALA A 76 -29.96 -5.47 -10.18
N ASP A 77 -29.48 -4.25 -10.02
CA ASP A 77 -30.21 -3.07 -10.37
C ASP A 77 -30.09 -2.95 -11.90
N SER A 78 -31.11 -3.54 -12.55
CA SER A 78 -31.23 -3.70 -14.01
C SER A 78 -31.31 -2.36 -14.77
N THR A 79 -31.11 -1.23 -14.10
CA THR A 79 -31.20 0.11 -14.68
C THR A 79 -29.88 0.67 -15.16
N LEU A 80 -28.73 0.05 -14.77
CA LEU A 80 -27.41 0.48 -15.24
C LEU A 80 -27.10 -0.09 -16.63
N PRO A 81 -26.51 0.71 -17.53
CA PRO A 81 -26.04 0.22 -18.82
C PRO A 81 -25.13 -0.99 -18.65
N LYS A 82 -25.26 -1.99 -19.51
CA LYS A 82 -24.56 -3.27 -19.45
C LYS A 82 -23.02 -3.14 -19.39
N GLU A 83 -22.49 -2.01 -19.85
CA GLU A 83 -21.06 -1.65 -19.82
C GLU A 83 -20.57 -1.19 -18.44
N LEU A 84 -21.48 -0.81 -17.55
CA LEU A 84 -21.21 -0.42 -16.15
C LEU A 84 -21.57 -1.54 -15.15
N GLN A 85 -22.06 -2.69 -15.64
CA GLN A 85 -22.27 -3.84 -14.79
C GLN A 85 -20.91 -4.42 -14.40
N THR A 86 -20.69 -4.57 -13.08
CA THR A 86 -19.50 -5.22 -12.55
C THR A 86 -19.30 -6.57 -13.25
N PRO A 87 -18.09 -6.87 -13.76
CA PRO A 87 -17.85 -8.18 -14.38
C PRO A 87 -18.29 -9.29 -13.44
N GLN A 88 -18.98 -10.29 -13.97
CA GLN A 88 -19.46 -11.47 -13.22
C GLN A 88 -18.34 -12.30 -12.60
N ASP A 89 -17.09 -11.88 -12.76
CA ASP A 89 -15.87 -12.59 -12.34
C ASP A 89 -15.50 -12.36 -10.87
N THR A 90 -16.25 -11.52 -10.14
CA THR A 90 -15.98 -11.25 -8.73
C THR A 90 -16.71 -12.23 -7.82
N CYS A 91 -16.13 -13.38 -7.59
CA CYS A 91 -16.61 -14.33 -6.60
C CYS A 91 -15.89 -14.15 -5.25
N GLU A 92 -16.58 -14.48 -4.13
CA GLU A 92 -16.02 -14.33 -2.78
C GLU A 92 -14.74 -15.18 -2.56
N GLY A 93 -14.60 -16.29 -3.27
CA GLY A 93 -13.45 -17.19 -3.25
C GLY A 93 -12.38 -16.92 -4.32
N CYS A 94 -12.60 -15.96 -5.22
CA CYS A 94 -11.65 -15.62 -6.27
C CYS A 94 -10.44 -14.86 -5.72
N PRO A 95 -9.29 -14.86 -6.40
CA PRO A 95 -8.18 -13.99 -6.06
C PRO A 95 -8.62 -12.52 -5.98
N PHE A 96 -8.14 -11.80 -4.97
CA PHE A 96 -8.44 -10.38 -4.81
C PHE A 96 -7.79 -9.58 -5.93
N THR A 97 -8.58 -8.87 -6.71
CA THR A 97 -8.13 -8.01 -7.81
C THR A 97 -8.67 -6.60 -7.59
N PRO A 98 -7.87 -5.68 -7.04
CA PRO A 98 -8.31 -4.30 -6.83
C PRO A 98 -8.79 -3.66 -8.14
N ARG A 99 -9.97 -3.10 -8.13
CA ARG A 99 -10.54 -2.30 -9.23
C ARG A 99 -10.44 -0.81 -8.97
N GLU A 100 -10.25 -0.46 -7.70
CA GLU A 100 -10.13 0.91 -7.25
C GLU A 100 -9.04 0.98 -6.18
N THR A 101 -8.10 1.91 -6.35
CA THR A 101 -7.04 2.20 -5.38
C THR A 101 -7.01 3.70 -5.14
N GLN A 102 -7.12 4.11 -3.87
CA GLN A 102 -7.15 5.52 -3.51
C GLN A 102 -6.28 5.78 -2.29
N GLU A 103 -5.55 6.89 -2.32
CA GLU A 103 -4.84 7.39 -1.14
C GLU A 103 -5.82 7.91 -0.10
N LEU A 104 -5.51 7.63 1.17
CA LEU A 104 -6.33 8.02 2.31
C LEU A 104 -5.58 8.95 3.22
N THR A 105 -6.29 9.97 3.69
CA THR A 105 -5.83 10.80 4.81
C THR A 105 -6.60 10.38 6.07
N PRO A 106 -5.92 10.03 7.17
CA PRO A 106 -6.61 9.69 8.40
C PRO A 106 -7.34 10.92 8.95
N GLN A 107 -8.60 10.76 9.32
CA GLN A 107 -9.38 11.77 10.03
C GLN A 107 -8.95 11.88 11.49
N GLN A 108 -8.49 10.76 12.05
CA GLN A 108 -7.97 10.68 13.40
C GLN A 108 -6.76 9.73 13.44
N ALA A 109 -5.79 10.08 14.27
CA ALA A 109 -4.65 9.26 14.62
C ALA A 109 -4.43 9.36 16.13
N VAL A 110 -4.81 8.32 16.86
CA VAL A 110 -4.79 8.33 18.34
C VAL A 110 -3.79 7.28 18.82
N PRO A 111 -2.71 7.68 19.48
CA PRO A 111 -1.81 6.76 20.17
C PRO A 111 -2.58 6.01 21.29
N THR A 112 -2.30 4.70 21.39
CA THR A 112 -2.83 3.83 22.44
C THR A 112 -1.69 2.96 22.99
N ASP A 113 -1.90 2.27 24.09
CA ASP A 113 -0.90 1.36 24.69
C ASP A 113 -0.52 0.22 23.74
N SER A 114 -1.42 -0.16 22.83
CA SER A 114 -1.22 -1.25 21.86
C SER A 114 -0.70 -0.78 20.49
N GLY A 115 -0.61 0.54 20.24
CA GLY A 115 -0.18 1.09 18.95
C GLY A 115 -0.85 2.41 18.63
N THR A 116 -0.99 2.73 17.35
CA THR A 116 -1.72 3.92 16.89
C THR A 116 -3.00 3.50 16.18
N ARG A 117 -4.13 4.02 16.65
CA ARG A 117 -5.44 3.82 16.01
C ARG A 117 -5.70 4.91 15.00
N PHE A 118 -6.10 4.52 13.81
CA PHE A 118 -6.47 5.39 12.72
C PHE A 118 -7.96 5.23 12.40
N ALA A 119 -8.58 6.36 12.03
CA ALA A 119 -9.94 6.36 11.47
C ALA A 119 -9.90 7.03 10.10
N PHE A 120 -10.58 6.40 9.12
CA PHE A 120 -10.71 6.91 7.76
C PHE A 120 -12.16 6.85 7.33
N THR A 121 -12.53 7.72 6.39
CA THR A 121 -13.78 7.60 5.65
C THR A 121 -13.43 7.60 4.16
N TYR A 122 -14.00 6.68 3.43
CA TYR A 122 -13.82 6.59 2.00
C TYR A 122 -15.15 6.31 1.29
N CYS A 123 -15.44 7.07 0.24
CA CYS A 123 -16.65 6.89 -0.56
C CYS A 123 -16.25 6.31 -1.93
N PRO A 124 -16.48 5.01 -2.18
CA PRO A 124 -16.13 4.38 -3.44
C PRO A 124 -16.78 5.07 -4.64
N GLN A 125 -16.04 5.15 -5.74
CA GLN A 125 -16.56 5.68 -7.01
C GLN A 125 -17.60 4.73 -7.60
N THR A 126 -17.30 3.41 -7.58
CA THR A 126 -18.24 2.38 -8.00
C THR A 126 -19.10 1.98 -6.81
N LYS A 127 -20.41 2.23 -6.90
CA LYS A 127 -21.38 1.81 -5.86
C LYS A 127 -21.69 0.34 -5.97
N ALA A 128 -21.56 -0.38 -4.86
CA ALA A 128 -21.87 -1.79 -4.75
C ALA A 128 -22.51 -2.09 -3.38
N ALA A 129 -23.23 -3.20 -3.28
CA ALA A 129 -23.83 -3.65 -2.03
C ALA A 129 -22.79 -4.21 -1.06
N ALA A 130 -21.65 -4.63 -1.58
CA ALA A 130 -20.53 -5.18 -0.81
C ALA A 130 -19.21 -4.92 -1.52
N TYR A 131 -18.13 -4.88 -0.73
CA TYR A 131 -16.78 -4.72 -1.26
C TYR A 131 -15.83 -5.69 -0.56
N ARG A 132 -14.87 -6.24 -1.32
CA ARG A 132 -13.63 -6.76 -0.76
C ARG A 132 -12.63 -5.61 -0.68
N TRP A 133 -11.90 -5.53 0.40
CA TRP A 133 -11.02 -4.39 0.62
C TRP A 133 -9.81 -4.77 1.47
N ARG A 134 -8.75 -3.98 1.35
CA ARG A 134 -7.61 -3.99 2.27
C ARG A 134 -7.00 -2.59 2.39
N LEU A 135 -6.33 -2.34 3.50
CA LEU A 135 -5.47 -1.17 3.66
C LEU A 135 -4.05 -1.52 3.28
N VAL A 136 -3.41 -0.53 2.71
CA VAL A 136 -1.99 -0.53 2.35
C VAL A 136 -1.34 0.66 3.05
N ALA A 137 -0.18 0.47 3.69
CA ALA A 137 0.62 1.55 4.22
C ALA A 137 2.05 1.46 3.67
N ARG A 138 2.52 2.56 3.10
CA ARG A 138 3.89 2.71 2.59
C ARG A 138 4.76 3.37 3.65
N ASN A 139 5.99 2.88 3.80
CA ASN A 139 6.96 3.48 4.69
C ASN A 139 7.71 4.63 3.98
N VAL A 140 8.06 5.69 4.71
CA VAL A 140 8.93 6.78 4.20
C VAL A 140 10.29 6.24 3.71
N PHE A 141 10.74 5.13 4.26
CA PHE A 141 11.94 4.42 3.80
C PHE A 141 11.54 3.41 2.73
N MET A 142 11.78 3.73 1.47
CA MET A 142 11.38 2.91 0.31
C MET A 142 11.92 1.47 0.31
N ALA A 143 12.96 1.20 1.10
CA ALA A 143 13.54 -0.15 1.23
C ALA A 143 12.65 -1.12 2.01
N PHE A 144 11.66 -0.63 2.75
CA PHE A 144 10.73 -1.48 3.49
C PHE A 144 9.55 -1.92 2.61
N PRO A 145 9.07 -3.16 2.80
CA PRO A 145 7.87 -3.63 2.12
C PRO A 145 6.63 -2.85 2.58
N TYR A 146 5.61 -2.82 1.76
CA TYR A 146 4.30 -2.29 2.15
C TYR A 146 3.69 -3.15 3.25
N ALA A 147 3.08 -2.49 4.24
CA ALA A 147 2.25 -3.17 5.23
C ALA A 147 0.83 -3.29 4.68
N LEU A 148 0.36 -4.52 4.54
CA LEU A 148 -0.96 -4.86 4.00
C LEU A 148 -1.82 -5.45 5.11
N THR A 149 -3.10 -5.09 5.17
CA THR A 149 -4.08 -5.86 5.95
C THR A 149 -4.49 -7.12 5.18
N PRO A 150 -5.00 -8.15 5.86
CA PRO A 150 -5.76 -9.19 5.18
C PRO A 150 -6.92 -8.58 4.37
N VAL A 151 -7.29 -9.24 3.28
CA VAL A 151 -8.48 -8.85 2.52
C VAL A 151 -9.72 -9.19 3.35
N LYS A 152 -10.62 -8.24 3.50
CA LYS A 152 -11.89 -8.39 4.22
C LYS A 152 -13.06 -8.03 3.31
N THR A 153 -14.23 -8.52 3.67
CA THR A 153 -15.49 -8.16 3.01
C THR A 153 -16.29 -7.25 3.94
N VAL A 154 -16.91 -6.22 3.37
CA VAL A 154 -17.88 -5.33 4.04
C VAL A 154 -19.18 -5.33 3.25
N ARG A 155 -20.30 -5.38 3.97
CA ARG A 155 -21.68 -5.39 3.45
C ARG A 155 -22.55 -4.42 4.19
#